data_da2ae9a034d5e0e0fb893eb567512928
#
_entry.id   da2ae9a034d5e0e0fb893eb567512928
#
_cell.length_a   1.000
_cell.length_b   1.000
_cell.length_c   1.000
_cell.angle_alpha   90.00
_cell.angle_beta   90.00
_cell.angle_gamma   90.00
#
_symmetry.space_group_name_H-M   'P 1'
#
loop_
_entity.id
_entity.type
_entity.pdbx_description
1 polymer ?
#
loop_
_entity_poly.entity_id
_entity_poly.type
_entity_poly.pdbx_seq_one_letter_code
_entity_poly.pdbx_strand_id
1 'polypeptide(L)'
;NGLINIEEVPIPGLKDNFILVQNNFSIISAGTEKSKIDTGKKNLLQKAKSRPDLVKKVFEKIKSEGLMKAIKTVNTRLDTPSPLGYSSAGTVVAVGGLVKGIQPGDKVACAGAGYANHAEFISVPNNLVSKVPSNVSEEEAAFTTLGSISTQGVRLANPLLGETFLVIGLG
;
A
#
# COMPACT_ATOMS: atom_id res chain seq x y z
N ASN A 1 -1.16 -0.93 18.95
CA ASN A 1 -0.13 -0.41 19.87
C ASN A 1 0.69 0.74 19.27
N GLY A 2 0.74 0.91 17.93
CA GLY A 2 1.52 1.95 17.25
C GLY A 2 3.04 1.79 17.41
N LEU A 3 3.49 0.59 17.74
CA LEU A 3 4.89 0.21 17.71
C LEU A 3 5.25 -0.32 16.31
N ILE A 4 6.45 0.00 15.85
CA ILE A 4 7.01 -0.56 14.62
C ILE A 4 7.96 -1.68 15.02
N ASN A 5 7.72 -2.87 14.47
CA ASN A 5 8.57 -4.04 14.67
C ASN A 5 8.94 -4.61 13.30
N ILE A 6 10.09 -5.25 13.23
CA ILE A 6 10.48 -6.10 12.10
C ILE A 6 10.07 -7.52 12.49
N GLU A 7 9.36 -8.20 11.62
CA GLU A 7 8.89 -9.56 11.83
C GLU A 7 9.38 -10.47 10.69
N GLU A 8 9.89 -11.63 11.03
CA GLU A 8 10.19 -12.69 10.07
C GLU A 8 8.88 -13.41 9.72
N VAL A 9 8.54 -13.40 8.45
CA VAL A 9 7.34 -14.04 7.91
C VAL A 9 7.68 -14.91 6.71
N PRO A 10 6.92 -15.95 6.40
CA PRO A 10 7.14 -16.74 5.19
C PRO A 10 7.02 -15.89 3.93
N ILE A 11 7.79 -16.24 2.90
CA ILE A 11 7.66 -15.62 1.57
C ILE A 11 6.21 -15.78 1.09
N PRO A 12 5.59 -14.70 0.58
CA PRO A 12 4.19 -14.74 0.18
C PRO A 12 3.97 -15.70 -1.01
N GLY A 13 2.87 -16.43 -0.97
CA GLY A 13 2.49 -17.34 -2.04
C GLY A 13 2.17 -16.62 -3.35
N LEU A 14 2.48 -17.25 -4.47
CA LEU A 14 2.18 -16.77 -5.81
C LEU A 14 0.78 -17.20 -6.25
N LYS A 15 -0.05 -16.25 -6.69
CA LYS A 15 -1.37 -16.48 -7.28
C LYS A 15 -1.30 -16.30 -8.81
N ASP A 16 -2.27 -16.80 -9.55
CA ASP A 16 -2.25 -16.83 -11.02
C ASP A 16 -2.06 -15.47 -11.70
N ASN A 17 -2.62 -14.38 -11.16
CA ASN A 17 -2.48 -13.04 -11.70
C ASN A 17 -1.56 -12.13 -10.88
N PHE A 18 -0.67 -12.71 -10.08
CA PHE A 18 0.27 -12.01 -9.21
C PHE A 18 1.70 -12.21 -9.68
N ILE A 19 2.55 -11.32 -9.24
CA ILE A 19 3.98 -11.29 -9.50
C ILE A 19 4.69 -11.30 -8.15
N LEU A 20 5.62 -12.23 -7.96
CA LEU A 20 6.51 -12.27 -6.81
C LEU A 20 7.75 -11.43 -7.13
N VAL A 21 8.01 -10.44 -6.32
CA VAL A 21 9.10 -9.47 -6.50
C VAL A 21 10.00 -9.49 -5.27
N GLN A 22 11.29 -9.55 -5.50
CA GLN A 22 12.31 -9.23 -4.50
C GLN A 22 12.52 -7.72 -4.51
N ASN A 23 12.15 -7.05 -3.42
CA ASN A 23 12.32 -5.62 -3.29
C ASN A 23 13.79 -5.23 -3.15
N ASN A 24 14.21 -4.22 -3.91
CA ASN A 24 15.51 -3.57 -3.76
C ASN A 24 15.36 -2.20 -3.10
N PHE A 25 14.27 -1.48 -3.40
CA PHE A 25 13.96 -0.17 -2.85
C PHE A 25 12.49 -0.05 -2.49
N SER A 26 12.20 0.65 -1.39
CA SER A 26 10.84 1.04 -1.02
C SER A 26 10.84 2.45 -0.41
N ILE A 27 9.77 3.20 -0.66
CA ILE A 27 9.67 4.60 -0.24
C ILE A 27 8.90 4.73 1.07
N ILE A 28 9.51 5.40 2.04
CA ILE A 28 8.85 5.78 3.28
C ILE A 28 8.08 7.08 3.06
N SER A 29 6.77 7.02 3.22
CA SER A 29 5.90 8.20 3.21
C SER A 29 5.66 8.67 4.63
N ALA A 30 6.43 9.66 5.08
CA ALA A 30 6.38 10.15 6.45
C ALA A 30 4.97 10.51 6.93
N GLY A 31 4.18 11.19 6.09
CA GLY A 31 2.80 11.56 6.41
C GLY A 31 1.85 10.37 6.54
N THR A 32 1.86 9.49 5.55
CA THR A 32 0.96 8.33 5.49
C THR A 32 1.29 7.31 6.59
N GLU A 33 2.55 7.01 6.78
CA GLU A 33 2.98 6.01 7.77
C GLU A 33 2.85 6.52 9.19
N LYS A 34 3.22 7.79 9.44
CA LYS A 34 2.96 8.44 10.73
C LYS A 34 1.47 8.41 11.08
N SER A 35 0.59 8.69 10.13
CA SER A 35 -0.86 8.64 10.35
C SER A 35 -1.34 7.23 10.74
N LYS A 36 -0.79 6.16 10.13
CA LYS A 36 -1.06 4.77 10.52
C LYS A 36 -0.57 4.47 11.94
N ILE A 37 0.66 4.88 12.28
CA ILE A 37 1.26 4.70 13.59
C ILE A 37 0.44 5.44 14.65
N ASP A 38 0.11 6.70 14.42
CA ASP A 38 -0.69 7.52 15.34
C ASP A 38 -2.10 6.94 15.53
N THR A 39 -2.69 6.38 14.47
CA THR A 39 -3.97 5.65 14.57
C THR A 39 -3.81 4.37 15.39
N GLY A 40 -2.68 3.68 15.28
CA GLY A 40 -2.35 2.51 16.09
C GLY A 40 -2.29 2.85 17.60
N LYS A 41 -1.76 4.02 17.98
CA LYS A 41 -1.65 4.50 19.36
C LYS A 41 -2.98 4.92 20.00
N LYS A 42 -3.99 5.27 19.19
CA LYS A 42 -5.30 5.70 19.68
C LYS A 42 -6.03 4.57 20.42
N ASN A 43 -6.68 4.89 21.53
CA ASN A 43 -7.58 3.96 22.20
C ASN A 43 -8.87 3.73 21.37
N LEU A 44 -9.68 2.74 21.74
CA LEU A 44 -10.89 2.37 21.01
C LEU A 44 -11.89 3.53 20.86
N LEU A 45 -12.07 4.35 21.90
CA LEU A 45 -12.97 5.50 21.87
C LEU A 45 -12.46 6.59 20.91
N GLN A 46 -11.16 6.87 20.92
CA GLN A 46 -10.53 7.81 19.99
C GLN A 46 -10.58 7.30 18.55
N LYS A 47 -10.39 5.99 18.33
CA LYS A 47 -10.55 5.35 17.00
C LYS A 47 -11.98 5.47 16.52
N ALA A 48 -12.96 5.20 17.36
CA ALA A 48 -14.38 5.34 17.03
C ALA A 48 -14.75 6.78 16.65
N LYS A 49 -14.28 7.76 17.42
CA LYS A 49 -14.52 9.20 17.14
C LYS A 49 -13.85 9.66 15.84
N SER A 50 -12.66 9.15 15.51
CA SER A 50 -11.94 9.54 14.28
C SER A 50 -12.41 8.82 13.00
N ARG A 51 -13.16 7.71 13.12
CA ARG A 51 -13.63 6.88 11.99
C ARG A 51 -15.09 6.45 12.19
N PRO A 52 -16.05 7.39 12.13
CA PRO A 52 -17.47 7.08 12.28
C PRO A 52 -18.01 6.13 11.21
N ASP A 53 -17.38 6.12 10.03
CA ASP A 53 -17.65 5.17 8.94
C ASP A 53 -17.41 3.71 9.37
N LEU A 54 -16.35 3.45 10.11
CA LEU A 54 -16.05 2.10 10.63
C LEU A 54 -16.99 1.70 11.75
N VAL A 55 -17.40 2.65 12.59
CA VAL A 55 -18.40 2.39 13.65
C VAL A 55 -19.72 1.93 13.03
N LYS A 56 -20.20 2.58 11.97
CA LYS A 56 -21.41 2.14 11.24
C LYS A 56 -21.27 0.70 10.73
N LYS A 57 -20.14 0.35 10.12
CA LYS A 57 -19.87 -1.02 9.64
C LYS A 57 -19.86 -2.05 10.76
N VAL A 58 -19.35 -1.69 11.95
CA VAL A 58 -19.41 -2.57 13.12
C VAL A 58 -20.85 -2.78 13.56
N PHE A 59 -21.67 -1.73 13.62
CA PHE A 59 -23.09 -1.84 13.95
C PHE A 59 -23.85 -2.71 12.95
N GLU A 60 -23.62 -2.55 11.64
CA GLU A 60 -24.21 -3.40 10.60
C GLU A 60 -23.80 -4.87 10.78
N LYS A 61 -22.53 -5.10 11.14
CA LYS A 61 -22.01 -6.44 11.40
C LYS A 61 -22.60 -7.06 12.68
N ILE A 62 -22.83 -6.26 13.71
CA ILE A 62 -23.53 -6.72 14.92
C ILE A 62 -24.97 -7.17 14.58
N LYS A 63 -25.67 -6.42 13.71
CA LYS A 63 -27.02 -6.78 13.28
C LYS A 63 -27.07 -8.05 12.44
N SER A 64 -26.06 -8.30 11.59
CA SER A 64 -26.03 -9.42 10.68
C SER A 64 -25.44 -10.71 11.28
N GLU A 65 -24.42 -10.59 12.12
CA GLU A 65 -23.63 -11.74 12.61
C GLU A 65 -23.67 -11.92 14.14
N GLY A 66 -24.30 -11.01 14.87
CA GLY A 66 -24.39 -10.99 16.33
C GLY A 66 -23.19 -10.34 17.02
N LEU A 67 -23.43 -9.87 18.25
CA LEU A 67 -22.50 -9.04 19.02
C LEU A 67 -21.15 -9.75 19.31
N MET A 68 -21.19 -11.01 19.72
CA MET A 68 -19.98 -11.77 20.08
C MET A 68 -19.03 -11.96 18.91
N LYS A 69 -19.57 -12.26 17.73
CA LYS A 69 -18.78 -12.46 16.50
C LYS A 69 -18.20 -11.15 15.97
N ALA A 70 -18.97 -10.07 16.07
CA ALA A 70 -18.52 -8.73 15.70
C ALA A 70 -17.37 -8.26 16.61
N ILE A 71 -17.46 -8.42 17.93
CA ILE A 71 -16.40 -8.08 18.90
C ILE A 71 -15.13 -8.89 18.61
N LYS A 72 -15.26 -10.21 18.42
CA LYS A 72 -14.11 -11.07 18.06
C LYS A 72 -13.40 -10.61 16.79
N THR A 73 -14.17 -10.27 15.75
CA THR A 73 -13.61 -9.76 14.48
C THR A 73 -12.89 -8.43 14.67
N VAL A 74 -13.44 -7.51 15.47
CA VAL A 74 -12.81 -6.21 15.78
C VAL A 74 -11.50 -6.43 16.53
N ASN A 75 -11.49 -7.23 17.57
CA ASN A 75 -10.28 -7.52 18.35
C ASN A 75 -9.19 -8.19 17.48
N THR A 76 -9.53 -9.20 16.69
CA THR A 76 -8.58 -9.84 15.77
C THR A 76 -7.97 -8.83 14.79
N ARG A 77 -8.77 -7.90 14.24
CA ARG A 77 -8.26 -6.86 13.36
C ARG A 77 -7.36 -5.84 14.06
N LEU A 78 -7.61 -5.55 15.32
CA LEU A 78 -6.79 -4.62 16.09
C LEU A 78 -5.46 -5.24 16.52
N ASP A 79 -5.42 -6.55 16.71
CA ASP A 79 -4.25 -7.31 17.12
C ASP A 79 -3.39 -7.78 15.93
N THR A 80 -3.96 -7.77 14.71
CA THR A 80 -3.21 -8.16 13.51
C THR A 80 -2.22 -7.07 13.10
N PRO A 81 -0.91 -7.38 12.97
CA PRO A 81 0.06 -6.45 12.45
C PRO A 81 -0.34 -5.93 11.08
N SER A 82 -0.16 -4.65 10.84
CA SER A 82 -0.45 -4.01 9.55
C SER A 82 0.85 -3.64 8.86
N PRO A 83 1.15 -4.19 7.67
CA PRO A 83 2.37 -3.85 6.97
C PRO A 83 2.39 -2.37 6.58
N LEU A 84 3.58 -1.78 6.63
CA LEU A 84 3.87 -0.42 6.18
C LEU A 84 4.41 -0.45 4.74
N GLY A 85 4.38 0.71 4.08
CA GLY A 85 4.77 0.84 2.68
C GLY A 85 3.61 0.67 1.70
N TYR A 86 3.79 1.21 0.49
CA TYR A 86 2.83 1.12 -0.61
C TYR A 86 3.46 1.44 -1.98
N SER A 87 4.77 1.70 -2.03
CA SER A 87 5.51 2.02 -3.24
C SER A 87 6.91 1.44 -3.15
N SER A 88 7.28 0.62 -4.10
CA SER A 88 8.58 -0.05 -4.12
C SER A 88 9.03 -0.37 -5.54
N ALA A 89 10.30 -0.74 -5.69
CA ALA A 89 10.86 -1.29 -6.92
C ALA A 89 11.77 -2.47 -6.59
N GLY A 90 11.87 -3.40 -7.52
CA GLY A 90 12.67 -4.59 -7.34
C GLY A 90 12.70 -5.48 -8.56
N THR A 91 13.20 -6.70 -8.38
CA THR A 91 13.39 -7.68 -9.44
C THR A 91 12.34 -8.79 -9.33
N VAL A 92 11.73 -9.14 -10.45
CA VAL A 92 10.75 -10.23 -10.54
C VAL A 92 11.44 -11.57 -10.29
N VAL A 93 10.93 -12.32 -9.34
CA VAL A 93 11.40 -13.68 -9.00
C VAL A 93 10.55 -14.74 -9.69
N ALA A 94 9.22 -14.56 -9.67
CA ALA A 94 8.29 -15.48 -10.29
C ALA A 94 7.00 -14.75 -10.72
N VAL A 95 6.31 -15.32 -11.70
CA VAL A 95 5.04 -14.79 -12.23
C VAL A 95 3.96 -15.87 -12.21
N GLY A 96 2.74 -15.49 -11.90
CA GLY A 96 1.58 -16.39 -11.98
C GLY A 96 1.19 -16.71 -13.42
N GLY A 97 0.48 -17.81 -13.63
CA GLY A 97 0.18 -18.35 -14.97
C GLY A 97 -0.65 -17.44 -15.89
N LEU A 98 -1.35 -16.45 -15.33
CA LEU A 98 -2.15 -15.48 -16.09
C LEU A 98 -1.42 -14.17 -16.38
N VAL A 99 -0.21 -13.97 -15.86
CA VAL A 99 0.60 -12.77 -16.08
C VAL A 99 1.19 -12.80 -17.49
N LYS A 100 1.07 -11.66 -18.19
CA LYS A 100 1.63 -11.50 -19.54
C LYS A 100 2.54 -10.27 -19.59
N GLY A 101 3.61 -10.33 -20.39
CA GLY A 101 4.50 -9.21 -20.64
C GLY A 101 5.53 -8.92 -19.54
N ILE A 102 5.50 -9.65 -18.42
CA ILE A 102 6.48 -9.58 -17.34
C ILE A 102 7.03 -10.99 -17.11
N GLN A 103 8.33 -11.10 -16.86
CA GLN A 103 9.03 -12.37 -16.68
C GLN A 103 10.05 -12.28 -15.54
N PRO A 104 10.47 -13.40 -14.95
CA PRO A 104 11.57 -13.43 -13.98
C PRO A 104 12.81 -12.70 -14.50
N GLY A 105 13.44 -11.91 -13.64
CA GLY A 105 14.58 -11.06 -13.96
C GLY A 105 14.21 -9.64 -14.45
N ASP A 106 12.96 -9.36 -14.80
CA ASP A 106 12.53 -7.99 -15.11
C ASP A 106 12.62 -7.08 -13.88
N LYS A 107 13.07 -5.85 -14.07
CA LYS A 107 12.97 -4.78 -13.07
C LYS A 107 11.59 -4.15 -13.14
N VAL A 108 10.96 -4.00 -11.98
CA VAL A 108 9.58 -3.52 -11.89
C VAL A 108 9.40 -2.51 -10.76
N ALA A 109 8.49 -1.56 -11.00
CA ALA A 109 7.91 -0.70 -9.99
C ALA A 109 6.57 -1.29 -9.52
N CYS A 110 6.36 -1.29 -8.22
CA CYS A 110 5.21 -1.89 -7.58
C CYS A 110 4.44 -0.85 -6.77
N ALA A 111 3.11 -0.93 -6.82
CA ALA A 111 2.21 -0.02 -6.14
C ALA A 111 1.21 -0.76 -5.25
N GLY A 112 0.67 -0.05 -4.26
CA GLY A 112 -0.49 -0.47 -3.49
C GLY A 112 -0.22 -0.78 -2.03
N ALA A 113 -1.03 -0.17 -1.16
CA ALA A 113 -1.03 -0.45 0.28
C ALA A 113 -1.49 -1.90 0.52
N GLY A 114 -0.69 -2.65 1.29
CA GLY A 114 -0.92 -4.07 1.53
C GLY A 114 -0.29 -4.99 0.48
N TYR A 115 0.34 -4.45 -0.57
CA TYR A 115 1.05 -5.17 -1.61
C TYR A 115 2.52 -4.75 -1.71
N ALA A 116 2.79 -3.48 -2.08
CA ALA A 116 4.13 -2.94 -2.21
C ALA A 116 4.66 -2.44 -0.85
N ASN A 117 4.78 -3.36 0.11
CA ASN A 117 5.15 -3.09 1.49
C ASN A 117 6.67 -3.02 1.67
N HIS A 118 7.12 -2.54 2.84
CA HIS A 118 8.51 -2.66 3.28
C HIS A 118 8.79 -4.12 3.69
N ALA A 119 9.12 -4.96 2.73
CA ALA A 119 9.44 -6.36 2.93
C ALA A 119 10.45 -6.81 1.87
N GLU A 120 11.26 -7.83 2.14
CA GLU A 120 12.22 -8.36 1.19
C GLU A 120 11.55 -8.96 -0.05
N PHE A 121 10.42 -9.66 0.17
CA PHE A 121 9.61 -10.25 -0.89
C PHE A 121 8.16 -9.78 -0.79
N ILE A 122 7.59 -9.40 -1.93
CA ILE A 122 6.19 -8.99 -2.04
C ILE A 122 5.49 -9.76 -3.16
N SER A 123 4.20 -10.02 -2.97
CA SER A 123 3.34 -10.62 -4.00
C SER A 123 2.30 -9.58 -4.41
N VAL A 124 2.40 -9.09 -5.64
CA VAL A 124 1.66 -7.91 -6.13
C VAL A 124 0.77 -8.31 -7.31
N PRO A 125 -0.50 -7.85 -7.36
CA PRO A 125 -1.34 -8.05 -8.53
C PRO A 125 -0.71 -7.43 -9.79
N ASN A 126 -0.82 -8.07 -10.93
CA ASN A 126 -0.22 -7.63 -12.20
C ASN A 126 -0.61 -6.19 -12.59
N ASN A 127 -1.84 -5.75 -12.31
CA ASN A 127 -2.31 -4.39 -12.59
C ASN A 127 -1.70 -3.29 -11.69
N LEU A 128 -0.92 -3.65 -10.68
CA LEU A 128 -0.20 -2.75 -9.79
C LEU A 128 1.32 -2.80 -10.01
N VAL A 129 1.76 -3.40 -11.12
CA VAL A 129 3.17 -3.57 -11.47
C VAL A 129 3.42 -2.99 -12.85
N SER A 130 4.53 -2.28 -13.00
CA SER A 130 5.00 -1.74 -14.28
C SER A 130 6.49 -2.05 -14.48
N LYS A 131 6.88 -2.40 -15.69
CA LYS A 131 8.31 -2.57 -16.03
C LYS A 131 9.03 -1.22 -15.93
N VAL A 132 10.24 -1.28 -15.38
CA VAL A 132 11.13 -0.12 -15.30
C VAL A 132 11.91 -0.01 -16.60
N PRO A 133 11.88 1.16 -17.29
CA PRO A 133 12.71 1.40 -18.46
C PRO A 133 14.21 1.28 -18.14
N SER A 134 15.02 0.89 -19.12
CA SER A 134 16.46 0.65 -18.93
C SER A 134 17.28 1.88 -18.52
N ASN A 135 16.75 3.08 -18.77
CA ASN A 135 17.37 4.35 -18.41
C ASN A 135 16.88 4.91 -17.06
N VAL A 136 16.08 4.16 -16.32
CA VAL A 136 15.56 4.54 -15.00
C VAL A 136 16.14 3.58 -13.96
N SER A 137 16.67 4.11 -12.88
CA SER A 137 17.14 3.30 -11.74
C SER A 137 15.98 2.73 -10.94
N GLU A 138 16.20 1.64 -10.22
CA GLU A 138 15.19 1.08 -9.32
C GLU A 138 14.86 2.01 -8.15
N GLU A 139 15.83 2.82 -7.72
CA GLU A 139 15.63 3.85 -6.71
C GLU A 139 14.64 4.92 -7.18
N GLU A 140 14.80 5.43 -8.40
CA GLU A 140 13.84 6.36 -9.02
C GLU A 140 12.48 5.68 -9.27
N ALA A 141 12.49 4.43 -9.74
CA ALA A 141 11.28 3.65 -9.99
C ALA A 141 10.44 3.41 -8.73
N ALA A 142 11.07 3.34 -7.55
CA ALA A 142 10.34 3.21 -6.29
C ALA A 142 9.38 4.38 -6.01
N PHE A 143 9.59 5.56 -6.61
CA PHE A 143 8.69 6.72 -6.52
C PHE A 143 7.48 6.65 -7.46
N THR A 144 7.34 5.62 -8.30
CA THR A 144 6.31 5.56 -9.35
C THR A 144 4.88 5.73 -8.80
N THR A 145 4.56 5.18 -7.64
CA THR A 145 3.23 5.35 -7.02
C THR A 145 2.94 6.81 -6.69
N LEU A 146 3.90 7.51 -6.09
CA LEU A 146 3.79 8.94 -5.75
C LEU A 146 3.71 9.80 -7.01
N GLY A 147 4.55 9.50 -8.01
CA GLY A 147 4.52 10.14 -9.32
C GLY A 147 3.18 9.97 -10.03
N SER A 148 2.58 8.78 -9.96
CA SER A 148 1.27 8.50 -10.53
C SER A 148 0.16 9.31 -9.86
N ILE A 149 0.18 9.44 -8.53
CA ILE A 149 -0.76 10.26 -7.75
C ILE A 149 -0.61 11.73 -8.14
N SER A 150 0.62 12.25 -8.18
CA SER A 150 0.91 13.64 -8.55
C SER A 150 0.47 13.95 -9.98
N THR A 151 0.78 13.05 -10.92
CA THR A 151 0.37 13.18 -12.34
C THR A 151 -1.14 13.20 -12.47
N GLN A 152 -1.86 12.37 -11.70
CA GLN A 152 -3.32 12.38 -11.71
C GLN A 152 -3.87 13.70 -11.16
N GLY A 153 -3.25 14.28 -10.14
CA GLY A 153 -3.61 15.61 -9.64
C GLY A 153 -3.48 16.69 -10.72
N VAL A 154 -2.36 16.71 -11.45
CA VAL A 154 -2.15 17.64 -12.57
C VAL A 154 -3.18 17.43 -13.68
N ARG A 155 -3.48 16.18 -14.05
CA ARG A 155 -4.51 15.88 -15.06
C ARG A 155 -5.90 16.36 -14.66
N LEU A 156 -6.28 16.20 -13.39
CA LEU A 156 -7.56 16.68 -12.88
C LEU A 156 -7.64 18.20 -12.82
N ALA A 157 -6.52 18.88 -12.53
CA ALA A 157 -6.43 20.34 -12.56
C ALA A 157 -6.60 20.90 -13.99
N ASN A 158 -6.32 20.09 -15.03
CA ASN A 158 -6.42 20.43 -16.45
C ASN A 158 -5.80 21.80 -16.77
N PRO A 159 -4.49 22.02 -16.48
CA PRO A 159 -3.85 23.32 -16.60
C PRO A 159 -3.90 23.84 -18.04
N LEU A 160 -4.27 25.12 -18.19
CA LEU A 160 -4.32 25.82 -19.45
C LEU A 160 -3.18 26.83 -19.59
N LEU A 161 -2.88 27.22 -20.83
CA LEU A 161 -1.86 28.22 -21.11
C LEU A 161 -2.22 29.56 -20.45
N GLY A 162 -1.26 30.16 -19.73
CA GLY A 162 -1.44 31.45 -19.03
C GLY A 162 -2.04 31.37 -17.63
N GLU A 163 -2.42 30.19 -17.15
CA GLU A 163 -2.87 30.01 -15.76
C GLU A 163 -1.70 29.98 -14.78
N THR A 164 -1.96 30.40 -13.55
CA THR A 164 -1.01 30.35 -12.45
C THR A 164 -1.44 29.29 -11.43
N PHE A 165 -0.54 28.38 -11.08
CA PHE A 165 -0.80 27.34 -10.10
C PHE A 165 -0.01 27.61 -8.81
N LEU A 166 -0.69 27.51 -7.68
CA LEU A 166 -0.08 27.58 -6.36
C LEU A 166 0.00 26.15 -5.77
N VAL A 167 1.21 25.72 -5.45
CA VAL A 167 1.43 24.46 -4.73
C VAL A 167 1.67 24.76 -3.25
N ILE A 168 0.81 24.20 -2.38
CA ILE A 168 0.88 24.41 -0.93
C ILE A 168 1.47 23.15 -0.31
N GLY A 169 2.72 23.24 0.14
CA GLY A 169 3.50 22.11 0.65
C GLY A 169 4.24 21.34 -0.44
N LEU A 170 5.40 20.85 -0.10
CA LEU A 170 6.27 20.12 -1.03
C LEU A 170 6.48 18.64 -0.64
N GLY A 171 5.70 18.15 0.33
CA GLY A 171 5.74 16.76 0.78
C GLY A 171 6.46 16.53 2.06
#